data_5a559868219bd8f9591ecae883e0a862
#
_entry.id   5a559868219bd8f9591ecae883e0a862
#
_cell.length_a   1.000
_cell.length_b   1.000
_cell.length_c   1.000
_cell.angle_alpha   90.00
_cell.angle_beta   90.00
_cell.angle_gamma   90.00
#
_symmetry.space_group_name_H-M   'P 1'
#
loop_
_entity.id
_entity.type
_entity.pdbx_description
1 polymer ?
#
loop_
_entity_poly.entity_id
_entity_poly.type
_entity_poly.pdbx_seq_one_letter_code
_entity_poly.pdbx_strand_id
1 'polypeptide(L)'
;PTRPLWLGNEVSCGVGMQRMDVVTRQETAERVLVQVLELKDEPPGDGILTGQLPWYIDWLQSYWGPLTAGRQLCIRPVVVAQGVGGARLAAFRSAAGRLRYARTDALCVEPVRFIAFSIGDAVAFERVF
;
A
#
# COMPACT_ATOMS: atom_id res chain seq x y z
N PRO A 1 2.42 5.11 -20.99
CA PRO A 1 2.31 5.00 -19.52
C PRO A 1 3.66 5.24 -18.86
N THR A 2 3.67 6.11 -17.87
CA THR A 2 4.87 6.37 -17.08
C THR A 2 5.19 5.17 -16.20
N ARG A 3 6.45 4.78 -16.17
CA ARG A 3 6.88 3.68 -15.29
C ARG A 3 6.91 4.18 -13.84
N PRO A 4 6.52 3.34 -12.87
CA PRO A 4 6.72 3.68 -11.48
C PRO A 4 8.20 3.95 -11.19
N LEU A 5 8.46 5.04 -10.48
CA LEU A 5 9.79 5.34 -9.98
C LEU A 5 9.91 4.77 -8.57
N TRP A 6 10.87 3.91 -8.37
CA TRP A 6 11.22 3.44 -7.03
C TRP A 6 11.82 4.59 -6.22
N LEU A 7 11.30 4.83 -5.03
CA LEU A 7 11.78 5.91 -4.16
C LEU A 7 12.68 5.41 -3.03
N GLY A 8 12.41 4.24 -2.52
CA GLY A 8 13.23 3.72 -1.44
C GLY A 8 12.66 2.47 -0.78
N ASN A 9 13.53 1.82 -0.02
CA ASN A 9 13.20 0.78 0.93
C ASN A 9 13.27 1.36 2.34
N GLU A 10 12.49 0.80 3.26
CA GLU A 10 12.50 1.18 4.67
C GLU A 10 12.38 2.70 4.88
N VAL A 11 11.45 3.32 4.16
CA VAL A 11 11.23 4.76 4.22
C VAL A 11 10.60 5.13 5.55
N SER A 12 11.31 5.93 6.35
CA SER A 12 10.79 6.41 7.64
C SER A 12 9.54 7.26 7.45
N CYS A 13 8.54 6.99 8.27
CA CYS A 13 7.26 7.68 8.22
C CYS A 13 6.84 8.16 9.62
N GLY A 14 7.51 9.18 10.09
CA GLY A 14 7.22 9.82 11.36
C GLY A 14 8.15 9.42 12.50
N VAL A 15 7.70 9.68 13.72
CA VAL A 15 8.45 9.42 14.95
C VAL A 15 8.29 7.95 15.35
N GLY A 16 9.36 7.34 15.80
CA GLY A 16 9.40 5.95 16.24
C GLY A 16 9.99 5.01 15.19
N MET A 17 9.63 3.73 15.27
CA MET A 17 10.20 2.66 14.44
C MET A 17 9.37 2.35 13.17
N GLN A 18 8.41 3.20 12.84
CA GLN A 18 7.54 2.95 11.68
C GLN A 18 8.28 3.23 10.38
N ARG A 19 8.33 2.25 9.51
CA ARG A 19 8.96 2.33 8.19
C ARG A 19 8.11 1.63 7.15
N MET A 20 7.96 2.27 6.01
CA MET A 20 7.37 1.65 4.82
C MET A 20 8.42 0.79 4.13
N ASP A 21 8.10 -0.47 3.86
CA ASP A 21 9.08 -1.41 3.27
C ASP A 21 9.52 -0.99 1.87
N VAL A 22 8.58 -0.68 1.00
CA VAL A 22 8.86 -0.18 -0.35
C VAL A 22 7.88 0.91 -0.72
N VAL A 23 8.39 1.98 -1.29
CA VAL A 23 7.58 3.09 -1.81
C VAL A 23 7.94 3.33 -3.26
N THR A 24 6.93 3.42 -4.11
CA THR A 24 7.09 3.81 -5.51
C THR A 24 6.26 5.03 -5.84
N ARG A 25 6.65 5.74 -6.85
CA ARG A 25 5.97 6.94 -7.34
C ARG A 25 5.78 6.87 -8.85
N GLN A 26 4.62 7.29 -9.31
CA GLN A 26 4.31 7.44 -10.73
C GLN A 26 3.56 8.74 -10.92
N GLU A 27 3.98 9.54 -11.86
CA GLU A 27 3.36 10.84 -12.12
C GLU A 27 2.71 10.89 -13.50
N THR A 28 1.59 11.57 -13.55
CA THR A 28 0.95 12.03 -14.77
C THR A 28 0.71 13.53 -14.66
N ALA A 29 0.19 14.16 -15.74
CA ALA A 29 -0.17 15.57 -15.70
C ALA A 29 -1.25 15.88 -14.64
N GLU A 30 -2.06 14.89 -14.27
CA GLU A 30 -3.26 15.07 -13.45
C GLU A 30 -3.10 14.57 -12.02
N ARG A 31 -2.23 13.58 -11.80
CA ARG A 31 -2.09 12.95 -10.49
C ARG A 31 -0.68 12.46 -10.20
N VAL A 32 -0.40 12.31 -8.92
CA VAL A 32 0.78 11.62 -8.40
C VAL A 32 0.30 10.35 -7.71
N LEU A 33 0.69 9.20 -8.24
CA LEU A 33 0.38 7.90 -7.63
C LEU A 33 1.56 7.43 -6.80
N VAL A 34 1.31 7.21 -5.52
CA VAL A 34 2.27 6.63 -4.58
C VAL A 34 1.80 5.25 -4.18
N GLN A 35 2.60 4.23 -4.43
CA GLN A 35 2.34 2.88 -3.94
C GLN A 35 3.16 2.64 -2.68
N VAL A 36 2.51 2.08 -1.68
CA VAL A 36 3.14 1.63 -0.43
C VAL A 36 3.00 0.13 -0.38
N LEU A 37 4.11 -0.57 -0.38
CA LEU A 37 4.15 -2.02 -0.29
C LEU A 37 4.61 -2.43 1.10
N GLU A 38 3.78 -3.18 1.78
CA GLU A 38 4.11 -3.84 3.04
C GLU A 38 4.44 -5.31 2.76
N LEU A 39 5.65 -5.72 3.11
CA LEU A 39 6.15 -7.06 2.85
C LEU A 39 6.10 -7.88 4.14
N LYS A 40 5.51 -9.07 4.07
CA LYS A 40 5.47 -10.03 5.18
C LYS A 40 5.93 -11.40 4.70
N ASP A 41 6.75 -12.06 5.49
CA ASP A 41 7.20 -13.42 5.25
C ASP A 41 6.23 -14.49 5.78
N GLU A 42 5.08 -14.07 6.27
CA GLU A 42 4.00 -14.87 6.83
C GLU A 42 2.67 -14.50 6.19
N PRO A 43 1.58 -15.26 6.42
CA PRO A 43 0.25 -14.84 6.00
C PRO A 43 -0.15 -13.49 6.60
N PRO A 44 -0.91 -12.66 5.87
CA PRO A 44 -1.26 -11.32 6.34
C PRO A 44 -2.15 -11.38 7.59
N GLY A 45 -1.83 -10.53 8.57
CA GLY A 45 -2.61 -10.36 9.78
C GLY A 45 -3.36 -9.03 9.81
N ASP A 46 -4.29 -8.90 10.75
CA ASP A 46 -5.14 -7.72 10.87
C ASP A 46 -4.37 -6.46 11.26
N GLY A 47 -3.24 -6.59 11.95
CA GLY A 47 -2.42 -5.46 12.37
C GLY A 47 -1.92 -4.59 11.21
N ILE A 48 -1.74 -5.16 10.02
CA ILE A 48 -1.40 -4.41 8.81
C ILE A 48 -2.51 -3.41 8.47
N LEU A 49 -3.75 -3.86 8.55
CA LEU A 49 -4.92 -3.08 8.15
C LEU A 49 -5.36 -2.07 9.22
N THR A 50 -5.13 -2.36 10.49
CA THR A 50 -5.59 -1.53 11.60
C THR A 50 -4.54 -0.57 12.13
N GLY A 51 -3.27 -0.84 11.89
CA GLY A 51 -2.17 -0.05 12.41
C GLY A 51 -1.22 0.47 11.34
N GLN A 52 -0.55 -0.40 10.61
CA GLN A 52 0.53 -0.02 9.71
C GLN A 52 0.06 0.81 8.50
N LEU A 53 -0.87 0.29 7.71
CA LEU A 53 -1.34 0.99 6.51
C LEU A 53 -2.03 2.32 6.81
N PRO A 54 -2.93 2.43 7.80
CA PRO A 54 -3.49 3.72 8.18
C PRO A 54 -2.43 4.75 8.56
N TRP A 55 -1.42 4.35 9.32
CA TRP A 55 -0.30 5.23 9.67
C TRP A 55 0.45 5.73 8.44
N TYR A 56 0.78 4.85 7.52
CA TYR A 56 1.47 5.19 6.29
C TYR A 56 0.66 6.15 5.42
N ILE A 57 -0.63 5.89 5.28
CA ILE A 57 -1.53 6.73 4.49
C ILE A 57 -1.63 8.13 5.09
N ASP A 58 -1.81 8.24 6.40
CA ASP A 58 -1.88 9.53 7.09
C ASP A 58 -0.58 10.32 6.93
N TRP A 59 0.56 9.64 7.08
CA TRP A 59 1.86 10.27 6.90
C TRP A 59 2.07 10.77 5.47
N LEU A 60 1.78 9.92 4.47
CA LEU A 60 1.91 10.28 3.06
C LEU A 60 1.01 11.47 2.70
N GLN A 61 -0.21 11.47 3.19
CA GLN A 61 -1.14 12.59 2.98
C GLN A 61 -0.58 13.90 3.54
N SER A 62 -0.01 13.86 4.73
CA SER A 62 0.50 15.05 5.41
C SER A 62 1.77 15.61 4.75
N TYR A 63 2.69 14.73 4.35
CA TYR A 63 3.99 15.16 3.82
C TYR A 63 4.01 15.31 2.30
N TRP A 64 3.28 14.47 1.57
CA TRP A 64 3.29 14.47 0.10
C TRP A 64 2.18 15.28 -0.52
N GLY A 65 1.09 15.49 0.20
CA GLY A 65 0.01 16.34 -0.28
C GLY A 65 0.50 17.69 -0.79
N PRO A 66 1.31 18.44 -0.03
CA PRO A 66 1.88 19.71 -0.47
C PRO A 66 2.83 19.62 -1.67
N LEU A 67 3.40 18.45 -1.95
CA LEU A 67 4.39 18.25 -3.00
C LEU A 67 3.79 17.86 -4.35
N THR A 68 2.48 17.79 -4.48
CA THR A 68 1.82 17.37 -5.72
C THR A 68 1.67 18.46 -6.75
N ALA A 69 2.02 19.71 -6.41
CA ALA A 69 1.87 20.88 -7.27
C ALA A 69 0.42 21.06 -7.79
N GLY A 70 -0.56 20.87 -6.92
CA GLY A 70 -1.99 21.00 -7.26
C GLY A 70 -2.61 19.78 -7.93
N ARG A 71 -1.83 18.74 -8.21
CA ARG A 71 -2.36 17.47 -8.74
C ARG A 71 -2.96 16.62 -7.63
N GLN A 72 -3.85 15.70 -7.97
CA GLN A 72 -4.39 14.75 -7.02
C GLN A 72 -3.29 13.79 -6.52
N LEU A 73 -3.20 13.60 -5.21
CA LEU A 73 -2.41 12.54 -4.61
C LEU A 73 -3.24 11.26 -4.57
N CYS A 74 -2.78 10.22 -5.24
CA CYS A 74 -3.39 8.88 -5.14
C CYS A 74 -2.44 7.97 -4.36
N ILE A 75 -2.95 7.31 -3.35
CA ILE A 75 -2.21 6.34 -2.54
C ILE A 75 -2.77 4.96 -2.80
N ARG A 76 -1.90 4.04 -3.17
CA ARG A 76 -2.24 2.63 -3.41
C ARG A 76 -1.52 1.75 -2.39
N PRO A 77 -2.22 1.30 -1.36
CA PRO A 77 -1.64 0.35 -0.41
C PRO A 77 -1.62 -1.06 -1.01
N VAL A 78 -0.47 -1.73 -0.88
CA VAL A 78 -0.27 -3.10 -1.37
C VAL A 78 0.34 -3.93 -0.25
N VAL A 79 -0.25 -5.08 0.02
CA VAL A 79 0.29 -6.08 0.93
C VAL A 79 0.85 -7.23 0.10
N VAL A 80 2.11 -7.55 0.32
CA VAL A 80 2.77 -8.71 -0.28
C VAL A 80 3.11 -9.67 0.85
N ALA A 81 2.48 -10.82 0.86
CA ALA A 81 2.60 -11.79 1.96
C ALA A 81 2.45 -13.23 1.45
N GLN A 82 2.70 -14.19 2.32
CA GLN A 82 2.40 -15.58 1.99
C GLN A 82 0.93 -15.77 1.68
N GLY A 83 0.61 -16.68 0.76
CA GLY A 83 -0.74 -17.01 0.41
C GLY A 83 -1.53 -17.57 1.59
N VAL A 84 -2.77 -17.22 1.64
CA VAL A 84 -3.74 -17.72 2.62
C VAL A 84 -5.04 -18.03 1.90
N GLY A 85 -5.75 -19.05 2.31
CA GLY A 85 -7.00 -19.47 1.68
C GLY A 85 -8.15 -19.56 2.66
N GLY A 86 -9.31 -19.99 2.16
CA GLY A 86 -10.49 -20.27 2.96
C GLY A 86 -10.99 -19.09 3.77
N ALA A 87 -11.37 -19.36 5.03
CA ALA A 87 -11.94 -18.35 5.92
C ALA A 87 -10.98 -17.22 6.24
N ARG A 88 -9.67 -17.49 6.32
CA ARG A 88 -8.66 -16.45 6.59
C ARG A 88 -8.56 -15.45 5.45
N LEU A 89 -8.57 -15.92 4.21
CA LEU A 89 -8.57 -15.03 3.04
C LEU A 89 -9.84 -14.19 3.00
N ALA A 90 -11.00 -14.81 3.23
CA ALA A 90 -12.28 -14.12 3.26
C ALA A 90 -12.30 -13.02 4.35
N ALA A 91 -11.80 -13.34 5.55
CA ALA A 91 -11.71 -12.39 6.65
C ALA A 91 -10.77 -11.22 6.32
N PHE A 92 -9.61 -11.51 5.77
CA PHE A 92 -8.64 -10.48 5.37
C PHE A 92 -9.20 -9.58 4.26
N ARG A 93 -9.80 -10.16 3.25
CA ARG A 93 -10.45 -9.43 2.16
C ARG A 93 -11.57 -8.54 2.66
N SER A 94 -12.41 -9.04 3.55
CA SER A 94 -13.49 -8.26 4.17
C SER A 94 -12.95 -7.10 5.00
N ALA A 95 -11.92 -7.33 5.81
CA ALA A 95 -11.27 -6.29 6.59
C ALA A 95 -10.61 -5.24 5.69
N ALA A 96 -9.92 -5.65 4.63
CA ALA A 96 -9.33 -4.74 3.65
C ALA A 96 -10.39 -3.86 2.96
N GLY A 97 -11.54 -4.43 2.64
CA GLY A 97 -12.67 -3.72 2.03
C GLY A 97 -13.33 -2.70 2.96
N ARG A 98 -13.14 -2.83 4.26
CA ARG A 98 -13.64 -1.86 5.26
C ARG A 98 -12.72 -0.64 5.42
N LEU A 99 -11.48 -0.72 4.96
CA LEU A 99 -10.58 0.44 4.94
C LEU A 99 -11.06 1.41 3.86
N ARG A 100 -11.75 2.44 4.29
CA ARG A 100 -12.28 3.46 3.41
C ARG A 100 -11.72 4.81 3.81
N TYR A 101 -11.22 5.50 2.83
CA TYR A 101 -10.73 6.85 2.99
C TYR A 101 -11.55 7.77 2.09
N ALA A 102 -11.76 9.00 2.56
CA ALA A 102 -12.45 9.99 1.76
C ALA A 102 -11.71 10.23 0.44
N ARG A 103 -12.46 10.19 -0.65
CA ARG A 103 -11.95 10.57 -1.95
C ARG A 103 -12.34 12.01 -2.22
N THR A 104 -11.35 12.84 -2.50
CA THR A 104 -11.51 14.25 -2.86
C THR A 104 -10.77 14.54 -4.16
N ASP A 105 -10.89 15.77 -4.65
CA ASP A 105 -10.09 16.21 -5.81
C ASP A 105 -8.59 16.25 -5.50
N ALA A 106 -8.23 16.41 -4.24
CA ALA A 106 -6.85 16.46 -3.79
C ALA A 106 -6.28 15.10 -3.37
N LEU A 107 -7.14 14.20 -2.87
CA LEU A 107 -6.73 12.91 -2.30
C LEU A 107 -7.60 11.77 -2.80
N CYS A 108 -6.97 10.70 -3.22
CA CYS A 108 -7.58 9.41 -3.51
C CYS A 108 -6.80 8.33 -2.79
N VAL A 109 -7.47 7.49 -2.01
CA VAL A 109 -6.85 6.27 -1.48
C VAL A 109 -7.54 5.09 -2.13
N GLU A 110 -6.77 4.31 -2.88
CA GLU A 110 -7.30 3.13 -3.57
C GLU A 110 -7.55 1.98 -2.58
N PRO A 111 -8.42 1.04 -2.92
CA PRO A 111 -8.58 -0.18 -2.12
C PRO A 111 -7.26 -0.94 -1.96
N VAL A 112 -7.08 -1.54 -0.80
CA VAL A 112 -5.91 -2.38 -0.52
C VAL A 112 -5.84 -3.52 -1.52
N ARG A 113 -4.65 -3.73 -2.09
CA ARG A 113 -4.35 -4.88 -2.96
C ARG A 113 -3.58 -5.92 -2.17
N PHE A 114 -3.87 -7.18 -2.41
CA PHE A 114 -3.13 -8.30 -1.86
C PHE A 114 -2.45 -9.09 -2.97
N ILE A 115 -1.13 -9.20 -2.86
CA ILE A 115 -0.30 -10.03 -3.72
C ILE A 115 0.26 -11.16 -2.86
N ALA A 116 -0.12 -12.39 -3.18
CA ALA A 116 0.42 -13.56 -2.51
C ALA A 116 1.71 -14.00 -3.19
N PHE A 117 2.71 -14.37 -2.41
CA PHE A 117 3.88 -15.04 -2.93
C PHE A 117 3.96 -16.49 -2.45
N SER A 118 4.60 -17.31 -3.24
CA SER A 118 4.94 -18.69 -2.91
C SER A 118 6.38 -18.97 -3.28
N ILE A 119 7.02 -19.84 -2.52
CA ILE A 119 8.40 -20.26 -2.74
C ILE A 119 8.40 -21.74 -3.09
N GLY A 120 8.87 -22.07 -4.29
CA GLY A 120 9.13 -23.40 -4.76
C GLY A 120 10.52 -23.44 -5.39
N ASP A 121 10.66 -23.94 -6.61
CA ASP A 121 11.91 -23.83 -7.37
C ASP A 121 12.23 -22.37 -7.73
N ALA A 122 11.21 -21.54 -7.80
CA ALA A 122 11.30 -20.09 -7.96
C ALA A 122 10.26 -19.41 -7.09
N VAL A 123 10.45 -18.11 -6.84
CA VAL A 123 9.44 -17.27 -6.18
C VAL A 123 8.39 -16.89 -7.19
N ALA A 124 7.12 -17.14 -6.88
CA ALA A 124 5.98 -16.78 -7.70
C ALA A 124 5.09 -15.77 -6.96
N PHE A 125 4.53 -14.83 -7.70
CA PHE A 125 3.62 -13.81 -7.20
C PHE A 125 2.29 -13.91 -7.91
N GLU A 126 1.20 -13.79 -7.15
CA GLU A 126 -0.15 -13.81 -7.67
C GLU A 126 -0.97 -12.68 -7.02
N ARG A 127 -1.62 -11.87 -7.84
CA ARG A 127 -2.58 -10.89 -7.33
C ARG A 127 -3.84 -11.62 -6.90
N VAL A 128 -4.20 -11.52 -5.63
CA VAL A 128 -5.38 -12.18 -5.05
C VAL A 128 -6.60 -11.26 -5.10
N PHE A 129 -6.43 -9.97 -4.77
CA PHE A 129 -7.48 -8.96 -4.91
C PHE A 129 -6.92 -7.56 -5.03
#